data_4c515d15f2f20d13e2c41008453e80c8
#
_entry.id   4c515d15f2f20d13e2c41008453e80c8
#
_cell.length_a   1.000
_cell.length_b   1.000
_cell.length_c   1.000
_cell.angle_alpha   90.00
_cell.angle_beta   90.00
_cell.angle_gamma   90.00
#
_symmetry.space_group_name_H-M   'P 1'
#
loop_
_entity.id
_entity.type
_entity.pdbx_description
1 polymer ?
#
loop_
_entity_poly.entity_id
_entity_poly.type
_entity_poly.pdbx_seq_one_letter_code
_entity_poly.pdbx_strand_id
1 'polypeptide(L)'
;LTLPGIAGIVLSIGMAVDANVIIFTRIKEEIGLGKSVRTAIGNGFNKALSAIIDGNVTTIIAAIVLGIFGTGTIKGFAYTLALGIIISMFTALFITKFLLYSFYDMGFDSEKSYGTKVDKENKPFLKFAPKAYVLSLVVIGIGIATMAVNAASGKGAFDYALEFSGGTSTEVVFSNGKVPGNDEIRNFVNGVIPSSNADVTQIVGEDAVVIKTKSLTEEERTKLREAFVDKYKVSKDDINNENISGAVSGEMKTSALMAVIAATICMLIYIIIRFRNVAFGASAVLALIHDVLVVATLYALTRMNVGNTFIACMLTIVGYSINATIIIFDRIRENLAEKRRGDTVAMIVDKSITQTFSRSINTTVTTLIMVVVLFIMGVSSVREFSLPIIVGLICGAYSSICITGTLWYLFVKKKLEK
;
A
#
# COMPACT_ATOMS: atom_id res chain seq x y z
N LEU A 1 -20.55 -6.82 -0.46
CA LEU A 1 -19.24 -6.82 0.18
C LEU A 1 -18.34 -7.79 -0.59
N THR A 2 -17.19 -7.32 -1.07
CA THR A 2 -16.23 -8.15 -1.81
C THR A 2 -15.07 -8.54 -0.91
N LEU A 3 -14.31 -9.62 -1.23
CA LEU A 3 -13.12 -10.00 -0.47
C LEU A 3 -12.10 -8.85 -0.34
N PRO A 4 -11.73 -8.13 -1.43
CA PRO A 4 -10.94 -6.91 -1.30
C PRO A 4 -11.62 -5.82 -0.46
N GLY A 5 -12.96 -5.75 -0.45
CA GLY A 5 -13.70 -4.82 0.41
C GLY A 5 -13.52 -5.12 1.91
N ILE A 6 -13.47 -6.39 2.30
CA ILE A 6 -13.13 -6.79 3.68
C ILE A 6 -11.71 -6.35 4.03
N ALA A 7 -10.76 -6.57 3.11
CA ALA A 7 -9.39 -6.10 3.29
C ALA A 7 -9.31 -4.57 3.44
N GLY A 8 -10.13 -3.80 2.71
CA GLY A 8 -10.27 -2.36 2.87
C GLY A 8 -10.75 -1.93 4.27
N ILE A 9 -11.71 -2.65 4.84
CA ILE A 9 -12.17 -2.42 6.21
C ILE A 9 -11.04 -2.68 7.21
N VAL A 10 -10.37 -3.83 7.12
CA VAL A 10 -9.27 -4.19 8.03
C VAL A 10 -8.13 -3.17 7.94
N LEU A 11 -7.77 -2.74 6.73
CA LEU A 11 -6.76 -1.72 6.51
C LEU A 11 -7.18 -0.36 7.13
N SER A 12 -8.45 0.03 6.99
CA SER A 12 -8.96 1.28 7.57
C SER A 12 -8.91 1.28 9.11
N ILE A 13 -9.06 0.12 9.77
CA ILE A 13 -8.87 -0.03 11.21
C ILE A 13 -7.41 0.28 11.59
N GLY A 14 -6.44 -0.28 10.84
CA GLY A 14 -5.02 0.04 11.05
C GLY A 14 -4.70 1.53 10.92
N MET A 15 -5.27 2.19 9.91
CA MET A 15 -5.12 3.62 9.70
C MET A 15 -5.88 4.49 10.73
N ALA A 16 -6.97 4.00 11.31
CA ALA A 16 -7.70 4.70 12.36
C ALA A 16 -6.84 4.94 13.62
N VAL A 17 -5.95 3.99 13.92
CA VAL A 17 -5.00 4.11 15.04
C VAL A 17 -3.99 5.23 14.78
N ASP A 18 -3.60 5.47 13.53
CA ASP A 18 -2.62 6.50 13.16
C ASP A 18 -3.07 7.91 13.60
N ALA A 19 -4.32 8.29 13.37
CA ALA A 19 -4.85 9.57 13.81
C ALA A 19 -4.73 9.75 15.33
N ASN A 20 -4.99 8.70 16.11
CA ASN A 20 -4.85 8.73 17.56
C ASN A 20 -3.39 8.85 18.01
N VAL A 21 -2.46 8.16 17.33
CA VAL A 21 -1.01 8.30 17.60
C VAL A 21 -0.55 9.74 17.37
N ILE A 22 -1.06 10.41 16.34
CA ILE A 22 -0.79 11.83 16.07
C ILE A 22 -1.26 12.71 17.24
N ILE A 23 -2.53 12.55 17.63
CA ILE A 23 -3.15 13.32 18.71
C ILE A 23 -2.38 13.13 20.02
N PHE A 24 -2.14 11.88 20.40
CA PHE A 24 -1.46 11.58 21.67
C PHE A 24 -0.01 12.07 21.69
N THR A 25 0.68 12.04 20.57
CA THR A 25 2.03 12.61 20.46
C THR A 25 2.00 14.13 20.70
N ARG A 26 1.04 14.85 20.12
CA ARG A 26 0.88 16.30 20.32
C ARG A 26 0.47 16.64 21.73
N ILE A 27 -0.40 15.86 22.37
CA ILE A 27 -0.76 16.02 23.79
C ILE A 27 0.48 15.88 24.68
N LYS A 28 1.31 14.85 24.45
CA LYS A 28 2.59 14.66 25.19
C LYS A 28 3.57 15.81 24.97
N GLU A 29 3.64 16.37 23.78
CA GLU A 29 4.46 17.56 23.50
C GLU A 29 3.97 18.78 24.31
N GLU A 30 2.66 19.00 24.40
CA GLU A 30 2.06 20.11 25.14
C GLU A 30 2.24 19.97 26.68
N ILE A 31 2.13 18.74 27.20
CA ILE A 31 2.44 18.44 28.63
C ILE A 31 3.91 18.69 28.91
N GLY A 32 4.81 18.25 28.02
CA GLY A 32 6.26 18.49 28.15
C GLY A 32 6.66 19.98 28.09
N LEU A 33 5.78 20.85 27.59
CA LEU A 33 5.92 22.32 27.65
C LEU A 33 5.36 22.94 28.96
N GLY A 34 4.94 22.12 29.94
CA GLY A 34 4.44 22.54 31.24
C GLY A 34 2.97 23.00 31.23
N LYS A 35 2.19 22.61 30.20
CA LYS A 35 0.75 22.93 30.17
C LYS A 35 -0.06 21.94 31.00
N SER A 36 -1.14 22.40 31.64
CA SER A 36 -2.07 21.50 32.34
C SER A 36 -2.64 20.46 31.36
N VAL A 37 -2.95 19.25 31.83
CA VAL A 37 -3.49 18.16 31.05
C VAL A 37 -4.71 18.57 30.22
N ARG A 38 -5.65 19.28 30.82
CA ARG A 38 -6.85 19.78 30.12
C ARG A 38 -6.51 20.69 28.94
N THR A 39 -5.59 21.64 29.16
CA THR A 39 -5.11 22.53 28.09
C THR A 39 -4.32 21.78 27.03
N ALA A 40 -3.50 20.82 27.45
CA ALA A 40 -2.70 19.97 26.56
C ALA A 40 -3.59 19.13 25.64
N ILE A 41 -4.70 18.56 26.13
CA ILE A 41 -5.71 17.86 25.32
C ILE A 41 -6.23 18.80 24.23
N GLY A 42 -6.77 19.98 24.60
CA GLY A 42 -7.32 20.92 23.63
C GLY A 42 -6.32 21.34 22.55
N ASN A 43 -5.10 21.72 22.96
CA ASN A 43 -4.03 22.13 22.05
C ASN A 43 -3.52 20.99 21.19
N GLY A 44 -3.41 19.79 21.76
CA GLY A 44 -2.98 18.58 21.05
C GLY A 44 -3.90 18.26 19.88
N PHE A 45 -5.23 18.29 20.10
CA PHE A 45 -6.20 18.11 19.02
C PHE A 45 -6.10 19.19 17.95
N ASN A 46 -6.00 20.46 18.35
CA ASN A 46 -5.90 21.56 17.39
C ASN A 46 -4.64 21.47 16.52
N LYS A 47 -3.50 21.12 17.12
CA LYS A 47 -2.23 20.95 16.40
C LYS A 47 -2.19 19.68 15.53
N ALA A 48 -2.90 18.62 15.96
CA ALA A 48 -2.98 17.37 15.20
C ALA A 48 -3.90 17.47 13.97
N LEU A 49 -4.92 18.35 14.04
CA LEU A 49 -6.01 18.42 13.05
C LEU A 49 -5.51 18.50 11.60
N SER A 50 -4.58 19.42 11.32
CA SER A 50 -4.04 19.62 9.98
C SER A 50 -3.35 18.33 9.46
N ALA A 51 -2.48 17.71 10.26
CA ALA A 51 -1.77 16.52 9.86
C ALA A 51 -2.70 15.31 9.64
N ILE A 52 -3.77 15.19 10.46
CA ILE A 52 -4.77 14.13 10.30
C ILE A 52 -5.55 14.32 8.99
N ILE A 53 -6.02 15.55 8.72
CA ILE A 53 -6.76 15.84 7.49
C ILE A 53 -5.86 15.59 6.28
N ASP A 54 -4.65 16.14 6.27
CA ASP A 54 -3.72 16.05 5.14
C ASP A 54 -3.37 14.59 4.79
N GLY A 55 -3.06 13.77 5.79
CA GLY A 55 -2.74 12.37 5.59
C GLY A 55 -3.92 11.54 5.07
N ASN A 56 -5.12 11.79 5.58
CA ASN A 56 -6.30 11.05 5.16
C ASN A 56 -6.85 11.52 3.79
N VAL A 57 -6.74 12.81 3.45
CA VAL A 57 -7.14 13.34 2.13
C VAL A 57 -6.37 12.65 1.01
N THR A 58 -5.07 12.38 1.18
CA THR A 58 -4.29 11.67 0.14
C THR A 58 -4.79 10.25 -0.09
N THR A 59 -5.15 9.53 0.98
CA THR A 59 -5.69 8.17 0.85
C THR A 59 -7.12 8.20 0.29
N ILE A 60 -7.94 9.21 0.61
CA ILE A 60 -9.26 9.42 0.00
C ILE A 60 -9.12 9.71 -1.49
N ILE A 61 -8.13 10.51 -1.93
CA ILE A 61 -7.85 10.73 -3.36
C ILE A 61 -7.58 9.40 -4.06
N ALA A 62 -6.72 8.54 -3.48
CA ALA A 62 -6.46 7.21 -4.02
C ALA A 62 -7.73 6.36 -4.12
N ALA A 63 -8.56 6.37 -3.08
CA ALA A 63 -9.82 5.63 -3.05
C ALA A 63 -10.84 6.16 -4.08
N ILE A 64 -10.94 7.48 -4.26
CA ILE A 64 -11.82 8.08 -5.29
C ILE A 64 -11.35 7.66 -6.69
N VAL A 65 -10.05 7.75 -6.97
CA VAL A 65 -9.50 7.33 -8.27
C VAL A 65 -9.76 5.86 -8.53
N LEU A 66 -9.56 4.99 -7.52
CA LEU A 66 -9.92 3.56 -7.60
C LEU A 66 -11.43 3.35 -7.81
N GLY A 67 -12.28 4.16 -7.22
CA GLY A 67 -13.73 4.10 -7.40
C GLY A 67 -14.17 4.48 -8.81
N ILE A 68 -13.47 5.41 -9.46
CA ILE A 68 -13.77 5.88 -10.83
C ILE A 68 -13.24 4.88 -11.86
N PHE A 69 -11.94 4.53 -11.79
CA PHE A 69 -11.26 3.73 -12.81
C PHE A 69 -11.28 2.22 -12.51
N GLY A 70 -11.47 1.81 -11.25
CA GLY A 70 -11.54 0.41 -10.86
C GLY A 70 -12.76 -0.29 -11.43
N THR A 71 -12.66 -1.61 -11.55
CA THR A 71 -13.74 -2.47 -12.03
C THR A 71 -14.12 -3.50 -10.96
N GLY A 72 -15.34 -4.01 -11.01
CA GLY A 72 -15.79 -5.14 -10.21
C GLY A 72 -15.47 -5.01 -8.71
N THR A 73 -14.67 -5.94 -8.22
CA THR A 73 -14.32 -6.08 -6.79
C THR A 73 -13.50 -4.92 -6.23
N ILE A 74 -12.74 -4.22 -7.09
CA ILE A 74 -11.89 -3.09 -6.69
C ILE A 74 -12.73 -1.85 -6.32
N LYS A 75 -13.85 -1.62 -6.99
CA LYS A 75 -14.78 -0.56 -6.57
C LYS A 75 -15.28 -0.81 -5.14
N GLY A 76 -15.58 -2.05 -4.80
CA GLY A 76 -15.99 -2.42 -3.44
C GLY A 76 -14.90 -2.10 -2.40
N PHE A 77 -13.64 -2.41 -2.71
CA PHE A 77 -12.50 -2.01 -1.89
C PHE A 77 -12.36 -0.49 -1.74
N ALA A 78 -12.46 0.25 -2.85
CA ALA A 78 -12.35 1.71 -2.84
C ALA A 78 -13.41 2.37 -1.95
N TYR A 79 -14.66 1.94 -2.06
CA TYR A 79 -15.75 2.47 -1.24
C TYR A 79 -15.60 2.12 0.25
N THR A 80 -15.24 0.88 0.58
CA THR A 80 -15.04 0.49 1.98
C THR A 80 -13.85 1.20 2.60
N LEU A 81 -12.77 1.39 1.85
CA LEU A 81 -11.60 2.15 2.29
C LEU A 81 -11.96 3.63 2.53
N ALA A 82 -12.64 4.29 1.59
CA ALA A 82 -13.04 5.70 1.74
C ALA A 82 -13.97 5.90 2.94
N LEU A 83 -15.00 5.07 3.07
CA LEU A 83 -15.93 5.11 4.21
C LEU A 83 -15.21 4.85 5.53
N GLY A 84 -14.32 3.85 5.57
CA GLY A 84 -13.54 3.52 6.76
C GLY A 84 -12.67 4.71 7.21
N ILE A 85 -12.02 5.40 6.28
CA ILE A 85 -11.21 6.60 6.59
C ILE A 85 -12.09 7.74 7.11
N ILE A 86 -13.22 8.02 6.48
CA ILE A 86 -14.13 9.10 6.93
C ILE A 86 -14.64 8.82 8.36
N ILE A 87 -15.07 7.59 8.62
CA ILE A 87 -15.53 7.15 9.94
C ILE A 87 -14.40 7.24 10.96
N SER A 88 -13.19 6.79 10.61
CA SER A 88 -12.03 6.85 11.51
C SER A 88 -11.63 8.28 11.85
N MET A 89 -11.67 9.20 10.89
CA MET A 89 -11.44 10.62 11.14
C MET A 89 -12.48 11.20 12.10
N PHE A 90 -13.75 10.90 11.89
CA PHE A 90 -14.82 11.32 12.79
C PHE A 90 -14.59 10.79 14.21
N THR A 91 -14.30 9.50 14.34
CA THR A 91 -14.04 8.86 15.64
C THR A 91 -12.83 9.47 16.34
N ALA A 92 -11.71 9.66 15.62
CA ALA A 92 -10.51 10.24 16.20
C ALA A 92 -10.71 11.70 16.65
N LEU A 93 -11.38 12.52 15.85
CA LEU A 93 -11.50 13.96 16.14
C LEU A 93 -12.61 14.30 17.14
N PHE A 94 -13.70 13.52 17.16
CA PHE A 94 -14.85 13.80 18.00
C PHE A 94 -14.97 12.82 19.17
N ILE A 95 -15.03 11.52 18.91
CA ILE A 95 -15.25 10.51 19.96
C ILE A 95 -14.05 10.41 20.89
N THR A 96 -12.82 10.32 20.36
CA THR A 96 -11.60 10.25 21.18
C THR A 96 -11.43 11.54 22.01
N LYS A 97 -11.75 12.70 21.45
CA LYS A 97 -11.70 13.97 22.18
C LYS A 97 -12.66 13.97 23.36
N PHE A 98 -13.91 13.56 23.12
CA PHE A 98 -14.93 13.44 24.16
C PHE A 98 -14.49 12.47 25.27
N LEU A 99 -14.00 11.29 24.90
CA LEU A 99 -13.53 10.28 25.85
C LEU A 99 -12.36 10.81 26.70
N LEU A 100 -11.38 11.48 26.11
CA LEU A 100 -10.24 12.01 26.86
C LEU A 100 -10.65 13.09 27.88
N TYR A 101 -11.59 13.97 27.53
CA TYR A 101 -12.13 14.92 28.50
C TYR A 101 -12.95 14.22 29.59
N SER A 102 -13.74 13.19 29.25
CA SER A 102 -14.48 12.40 30.23
C SER A 102 -13.54 11.69 31.22
N PHE A 103 -12.45 11.08 30.72
CA PHE A 103 -11.42 10.48 31.59
C PHE A 103 -10.76 11.51 32.50
N TYR A 104 -10.44 12.69 31.97
CA TYR A 104 -9.92 13.78 32.80
C TYR A 104 -10.89 14.16 33.91
N ASP A 105 -12.16 14.36 33.59
CA ASP A 105 -13.21 14.75 34.56
C ASP A 105 -13.52 13.62 35.58
N MET A 106 -13.22 12.34 35.23
CA MET A 106 -13.30 11.18 36.15
C MET A 106 -12.12 11.09 37.13
N GLY A 107 -11.14 12.01 37.06
CA GLY A 107 -9.99 12.06 37.99
C GLY A 107 -8.67 11.48 37.40
N PHE A 108 -8.62 11.13 36.10
CA PHE A 108 -7.37 10.81 35.42
C PHE A 108 -6.67 12.10 34.94
N ASP A 109 -6.34 12.98 35.89
CA ASP A 109 -5.78 14.33 35.64
C ASP A 109 -4.24 14.37 35.74
N SER A 110 -3.60 13.26 36.17
CA SER A 110 -2.17 13.18 36.34
C SER A 110 -1.44 13.16 34.97
N GLU A 111 -0.41 14.01 34.84
CA GLU A 111 0.48 14.02 33.66
C GLU A 111 1.05 12.65 33.32
N LYS A 112 1.33 11.81 34.32
CA LYS A 112 1.85 10.44 34.16
C LYS A 112 0.88 9.54 33.38
N SER A 113 -0.43 9.74 33.51
CA SER A 113 -1.46 8.98 32.78
C SER A 113 -1.47 9.26 31.28
N TYR A 114 -1.01 10.43 30.87
CA TYR A 114 -0.93 10.84 29.46
C TYR A 114 0.46 10.69 28.87
N GLY A 115 1.45 10.37 29.70
CA GLY A 115 2.85 10.17 29.31
C GLY A 115 3.62 11.48 29.13
N THR A 116 4.91 11.42 29.38
CA THR A 116 5.84 12.55 29.27
C THR A 116 6.64 12.47 27.98
N LYS A 117 6.98 13.64 27.42
CA LYS A 117 7.91 13.71 26.28
C LYS A 117 9.30 13.31 26.75
N VAL A 118 9.90 12.36 26.05
CA VAL A 118 11.32 12.05 26.20
C VAL A 118 12.07 12.77 25.09
N ASP A 119 12.92 13.72 25.42
CA ASP A 119 13.80 14.35 24.44
C ASP A 119 14.83 13.32 23.98
N LYS A 120 14.87 13.10 22.67
CA LYS A 120 15.82 12.16 22.03
C LYS A 120 16.96 12.93 21.42
N GLU A 121 18.16 12.41 21.53
CA GLU A 121 19.32 12.90 20.80
C GLU A 121 19.06 12.86 19.29
N ASN A 122 19.48 13.89 18.58
CA ASN A 122 19.33 14.00 17.14
C ASN A 122 20.17 12.92 16.44
N LYS A 123 19.52 12.08 15.64
CA LYS A 123 20.19 11.06 14.84
C LYS A 123 20.62 11.63 13.49
N PRO A 124 21.83 11.33 13.01
CA PRO A 124 22.33 11.88 11.75
C PRO A 124 21.81 11.11 10.53
N PHE A 125 20.53 11.24 10.20
CA PHE A 125 19.89 10.54 9.07
C PHE A 125 20.51 10.93 7.72
N LEU A 126 20.88 12.20 7.53
CA LEU A 126 21.55 12.68 6.31
C LEU A 126 22.90 11.99 6.06
N LYS A 127 23.61 11.61 7.12
CA LYS A 127 24.88 10.86 7.00
C LYS A 127 24.64 9.43 6.47
N PHE A 128 23.50 8.83 6.78
CA PHE A 128 23.14 7.48 6.33
C PHE A 128 22.41 7.46 4.98
N ALA A 129 21.96 8.61 4.47
CA ALA A 129 21.21 8.72 3.22
C ALA A 129 21.93 8.08 2.01
N PRO A 130 23.25 8.25 1.77
CA PRO A 130 23.91 7.59 0.65
C PRO A 130 23.80 6.07 0.69
N LYS A 131 23.92 5.47 1.88
CA LYS A 131 23.79 4.02 2.06
C LYS A 131 22.35 3.56 1.77
N ALA A 132 21.35 4.34 2.18
CA ALA A 132 19.96 4.08 1.88
C ALA A 132 19.71 4.16 0.36
N TYR A 133 20.22 5.17 -0.34
CA TYR A 133 20.08 5.25 -1.80
C TYR A 133 20.71 4.06 -2.51
N VAL A 134 21.91 3.62 -2.09
CA VAL A 134 22.57 2.44 -2.66
C VAL A 134 21.73 1.20 -2.45
N LEU A 135 21.21 0.98 -1.23
CA LEU A 135 20.34 -0.16 -0.94
C LEU A 135 19.10 -0.16 -1.85
N SER A 136 18.43 0.98 -2.00
CA SER A 136 17.28 1.15 -2.88
C SER A 136 17.61 0.84 -4.34
N LEU A 137 18.73 1.36 -4.84
CA LEU A 137 19.17 1.12 -6.21
C LEU A 137 19.52 -0.35 -6.46
N VAL A 138 20.10 -1.05 -5.47
CA VAL A 138 20.37 -2.48 -5.57
C VAL A 138 19.08 -3.27 -5.65
N VAL A 139 18.10 -3.00 -4.78
CA VAL A 139 16.81 -3.71 -4.79
C VAL A 139 16.07 -3.49 -6.11
N ILE A 140 15.99 -2.23 -6.58
CA ILE A 140 15.36 -1.90 -7.86
C ILE A 140 16.13 -2.53 -9.02
N GLY A 141 17.47 -2.51 -8.97
CA GLY A 141 18.33 -3.13 -9.98
C GLY A 141 18.10 -4.64 -10.10
N ILE A 142 17.94 -5.34 -8.97
CA ILE A 142 17.56 -6.77 -8.95
C ILE A 142 16.19 -6.95 -9.63
N GLY A 143 15.22 -6.08 -9.34
CA GLY A 143 13.91 -6.12 -9.97
C GLY A 143 13.98 -5.97 -11.48
N ILE A 144 14.69 -4.96 -11.97
CA ILE A 144 14.87 -4.72 -13.41
C ILE A 144 15.59 -5.90 -14.08
N ALA A 145 16.64 -6.43 -13.45
CA ALA A 145 17.35 -7.60 -13.96
C ALA A 145 16.44 -8.83 -14.04
N THR A 146 15.63 -9.06 -13.01
CA THR A 146 14.65 -10.17 -12.99
C THR A 146 13.60 -10.01 -14.09
N MET A 147 13.06 -8.79 -14.29
CA MET A 147 12.11 -8.50 -15.38
C MET A 147 12.75 -8.78 -16.76
N ALA A 148 14.01 -8.39 -16.96
CA ALA A 148 14.73 -8.63 -18.19
C ALA A 148 14.97 -10.13 -18.44
N VAL A 149 15.39 -10.88 -17.42
CA VAL A 149 15.58 -12.33 -17.50
C VAL A 149 14.26 -13.06 -17.79
N ASN A 150 13.19 -12.70 -17.10
CA ASN A 150 11.86 -13.26 -17.34
C ASN A 150 11.38 -12.99 -18.76
N ALA A 151 11.57 -11.78 -19.28
CA ALA A 151 11.22 -11.42 -20.65
C ALA A 151 12.06 -12.19 -21.68
N ALA A 152 13.38 -12.31 -21.47
CA ALA A 152 14.27 -13.05 -22.33
C ALA A 152 13.96 -14.56 -22.35
N SER A 153 13.45 -15.10 -21.24
CA SER A 153 13.02 -16.51 -21.11
C SER A 153 11.65 -16.78 -21.74
N GLY A 154 11.04 -15.83 -22.42
CA GLY A 154 9.72 -15.97 -23.04
C GLY A 154 8.54 -15.95 -22.07
N LYS A 155 8.79 -15.78 -20.76
CA LYS A 155 7.74 -15.76 -19.72
C LYS A 155 7.09 -14.38 -19.51
N GLY A 156 7.55 -13.35 -20.25
CA GLY A 156 7.14 -11.96 -20.01
C GLY A 156 7.75 -11.36 -18.74
N ALA A 157 7.92 -10.04 -18.68
CA ALA A 157 8.50 -9.35 -17.52
C ALA A 157 7.70 -9.62 -16.24
N PHE A 158 6.38 -9.65 -16.35
CA PHE A 158 5.43 -9.99 -15.29
C PHE A 158 4.53 -11.15 -15.72
N ASP A 159 3.91 -11.79 -14.73
CA ASP A 159 2.79 -12.68 -14.97
C ASP A 159 1.49 -11.85 -14.87
N TYR A 160 0.77 -11.74 -15.99
CA TYR A 160 -0.47 -10.95 -16.02
C TYR A 160 -1.67 -11.80 -15.64
N ALA A 161 -2.51 -11.26 -14.78
CA ALA A 161 -3.82 -11.84 -14.48
C ALA A 161 -4.72 -11.82 -15.72
N LEU A 162 -5.78 -12.63 -15.68
CA LEU A 162 -6.71 -12.77 -16.81
C LEU A 162 -7.33 -11.45 -17.24
N GLU A 163 -7.59 -10.57 -16.29
CA GLU A 163 -8.14 -9.23 -16.55
C GLU A 163 -7.24 -8.39 -17.45
N PHE A 164 -5.92 -8.66 -17.43
CA PHE A 164 -4.95 -7.92 -18.25
C PHE A 164 -4.43 -8.73 -19.44
N SER A 165 -4.39 -10.06 -19.36
CA SER A 165 -3.95 -10.90 -20.49
C SER A 165 -5.08 -11.18 -21.47
N GLY A 166 -6.33 -11.18 -21.01
CA GLY A 166 -7.45 -11.78 -21.72
C GLY A 166 -7.32 -13.29 -21.79
N GLY A 167 -8.35 -13.96 -22.28
CA GLY A 167 -8.33 -15.41 -22.42
C GLY A 167 -9.38 -16.09 -21.54
N THR A 168 -9.19 -17.40 -21.31
CA THR A 168 -10.02 -18.21 -20.41
C THR A 168 -9.17 -18.74 -19.26
N SER A 169 -9.66 -18.57 -18.04
CA SER A 169 -9.15 -19.25 -16.85
C SER A 169 -10.08 -20.38 -16.48
N THR A 170 -9.56 -21.59 -16.32
CA THR A 170 -10.27 -22.75 -15.82
C THR A 170 -9.66 -23.17 -14.51
N GLU A 171 -10.39 -23.02 -13.42
CA GLU A 171 -10.01 -23.53 -12.10
C GLU A 171 -10.60 -24.92 -11.92
N VAL A 172 -9.77 -25.89 -11.53
CA VAL A 172 -10.18 -27.27 -11.29
C VAL A 172 -9.76 -27.66 -9.89
N VAL A 173 -10.74 -28.02 -9.05
CA VAL A 173 -10.52 -28.53 -7.69
C VAL A 173 -10.52 -30.04 -7.71
N PHE A 174 -9.46 -30.67 -7.16
CA PHE A 174 -9.31 -32.14 -7.12
C PHE A 174 -9.74 -32.67 -5.74
N SER A 175 -11.02 -32.97 -5.57
CA SER A 175 -11.60 -33.47 -4.32
C SER A 175 -10.99 -34.78 -3.78
N ASN A 176 -10.15 -35.47 -4.59
CA ASN A 176 -9.48 -36.73 -4.25
C ASN A 176 -8.08 -36.54 -3.60
N GLY A 177 -7.64 -35.32 -3.31
CA GLY A 177 -6.34 -35.03 -2.67
C GLY A 177 -5.10 -35.36 -3.52
N LYS A 178 -5.26 -35.74 -4.79
CA LYS A 178 -4.16 -36.00 -5.74
C LYS A 178 -4.22 -35.00 -6.87
N VAL A 179 -3.47 -33.93 -6.75
CA VAL A 179 -3.30 -32.93 -7.82
C VAL A 179 -2.27 -33.44 -8.80
N PRO A 180 -2.60 -33.63 -10.10
CA PRO A 180 -1.63 -34.03 -11.11
C PRO A 180 -0.57 -32.95 -11.31
N GLY A 181 0.61 -33.33 -11.80
CA GLY A 181 1.68 -32.37 -12.08
C GLY A 181 1.31 -31.36 -13.17
N ASN A 182 1.83 -30.13 -13.06
CA ASN A 182 1.51 -29.04 -13.99
C ASN A 182 1.77 -29.40 -15.46
N ASP A 183 2.84 -30.14 -15.74
CA ASP A 183 3.18 -30.57 -17.12
C ASP A 183 2.20 -31.64 -17.63
N GLU A 184 1.72 -32.53 -16.77
CA GLU A 184 0.70 -33.51 -17.12
C GLU A 184 -0.59 -32.82 -17.53
N ILE A 185 -1.06 -31.85 -16.70
CA ILE A 185 -2.28 -31.10 -16.99
C ILE A 185 -2.11 -30.23 -18.24
N ARG A 186 -0.96 -29.57 -18.40
CA ARG A 186 -0.66 -28.79 -19.61
C ARG A 186 -0.74 -29.63 -20.88
N ASN A 187 -0.11 -30.78 -20.86
CA ASN A 187 -0.11 -31.72 -22.02
C ASN A 187 -1.52 -32.26 -22.28
N PHE A 188 -2.25 -32.55 -21.23
CA PHE A 188 -3.65 -32.96 -21.33
C PHE A 188 -4.53 -31.88 -21.97
N VAL A 189 -4.50 -30.65 -21.47
CA VAL A 189 -5.29 -29.54 -22.00
C VAL A 189 -4.94 -29.23 -23.45
N ASN A 190 -3.65 -29.18 -23.78
CA ASN A 190 -3.20 -28.98 -25.15
C ASN A 190 -3.55 -30.16 -26.08
N GLY A 191 -3.70 -31.38 -25.55
CA GLY A 191 -4.22 -32.52 -26.28
C GLY A 191 -5.71 -32.44 -26.58
N VAL A 192 -6.51 -31.88 -25.67
CA VAL A 192 -7.95 -31.66 -25.85
C VAL A 192 -8.22 -30.47 -26.75
N ILE A 193 -7.45 -29.39 -26.58
CA ILE A 193 -7.58 -28.11 -27.34
C ILE A 193 -6.17 -27.69 -27.80
N PRO A 194 -5.72 -28.10 -29.00
CA PRO A 194 -4.35 -27.85 -29.46
C PRO A 194 -3.97 -26.36 -29.57
N SER A 195 -4.96 -25.49 -29.76
CA SER A 195 -4.76 -24.01 -29.86
C SER A 195 -4.72 -23.28 -28.52
N SER A 196 -4.89 -23.99 -27.40
CA SER A 196 -5.11 -23.38 -26.08
C SER A 196 -3.89 -22.66 -25.51
N ASN A 197 -2.67 -23.11 -25.83
CA ASN A 197 -1.44 -22.63 -25.19
C ASN A 197 -1.56 -22.60 -23.67
N ALA A 198 -1.97 -23.72 -23.08
CA ALA A 198 -2.28 -23.80 -21.66
C ALA A 198 -1.06 -23.47 -20.78
N ASP A 199 -1.23 -22.53 -19.86
CA ASP A 199 -0.34 -22.31 -18.73
C ASP A 199 -1.01 -22.77 -17.45
N VAL A 200 -0.34 -23.63 -16.67
CA VAL A 200 -0.91 -24.34 -15.53
C VAL A 200 -0.15 -23.95 -14.28
N THR A 201 -0.90 -23.48 -13.28
CA THR A 201 -0.36 -23.07 -11.98
C THR A 201 -1.16 -23.77 -10.88
N GLN A 202 -0.46 -24.46 -9.96
CA GLN A 202 -1.08 -25.06 -8.79
C GLN A 202 -1.30 -24.00 -7.70
N ILE A 203 -2.46 -24.03 -7.03
CA ILE A 203 -2.75 -23.14 -5.90
C ILE A 203 -2.07 -23.71 -4.65
N VAL A 204 -1.19 -22.93 -4.04
CA VAL A 204 -0.45 -23.37 -2.83
C VAL A 204 -1.39 -23.47 -1.64
N GLY A 205 -1.49 -24.68 -1.06
CA GLY A 205 -2.32 -24.97 0.10
C GLY A 205 -3.76 -25.37 -0.23
N GLU A 206 -4.08 -25.56 -1.50
CA GLU A 206 -5.36 -26.08 -1.99
C GLU A 206 -5.13 -27.21 -2.98
N ASP A 207 -6.03 -28.16 -3.04
CA ASP A 207 -6.00 -29.24 -4.01
C ASP A 207 -6.61 -28.77 -5.35
N ALA A 208 -6.11 -27.64 -5.87
CA ALA A 208 -6.66 -26.98 -7.04
C ALA A 208 -5.55 -26.48 -8.01
N VAL A 209 -5.91 -26.41 -9.28
CA VAL A 209 -5.08 -25.83 -10.32
C VAL A 209 -5.84 -24.77 -11.10
N VAL A 210 -5.13 -23.72 -11.50
CA VAL A 210 -5.61 -22.69 -12.42
C VAL A 210 -4.93 -22.89 -13.76
N ILE A 211 -5.73 -23.01 -14.82
CA ILE A 211 -5.31 -23.23 -16.19
C ILE A 211 -5.68 -21.99 -16.99
N LYS A 212 -4.68 -21.21 -17.38
CA LYS A 212 -4.88 -20.04 -18.26
C LYS A 212 -4.67 -20.46 -19.70
N THR A 213 -5.61 -20.10 -20.58
CA THR A 213 -5.57 -20.40 -22.00
C THR A 213 -5.90 -19.15 -22.82
N LYS A 214 -5.67 -19.19 -24.12
CA LYS A 214 -6.30 -18.22 -25.02
C LYS A 214 -7.82 -18.27 -24.85
N SER A 215 -8.53 -17.23 -25.30
CA SER A 215 -9.99 -17.20 -25.20
C SER A 215 -10.59 -18.42 -25.89
N LEU A 216 -11.28 -19.25 -25.09
CA LEU A 216 -11.98 -20.45 -25.55
C LEU A 216 -13.41 -20.12 -25.89
N THR A 217 -13.94 -20.74 -26.95
CA THR A 217 -15.36 -20.72 -27.26
C THR A 217 -16.18 -21.51 -26.23
N GLU A 218 -17.49 -21.35 -26.23
CA GLU A 218 -18.39 -22.08 -25.34
C GLU A 218 -18.26 -23.61 -25.55
N GLU A 219 -18.13 -24.02 -26.80
CA GLU A 219 -17.96 -25.44 -27.18
C GLU A 219 -16.64 -26.00 -26.66
N GLU A 220 -15.54 -25.24 -26.80
CA GLU A 220 -14.23 -25.65 -26.32
C GLU A 220 -14.18 -25.73 -24.79
N ARG A 221 -14.83 -24.81 -24.07
CA ARG A 221 -14.94 -24.85 -22.60
C ARG A 221 -15.75 -26.07 -22.13
N THR A 222 -16.85 -26.38 -22.81
CA THR A 222 -17.67 -27.56 -22.51
C THR A 222 -16.86 -28.82 -22.75
N LYS A 223 -16.18 -28.93 -23.88
CA LYS A 223 -15.32 -30.06 -24.23
C LYS A 223 -14.19 -30.25 -23.19
N LEU A 224 -13.57 -29.17 -22.76
CA LEU A 224 -12.51 -29.21 -21.75
C LEU A 224 -13.04 -29.67 -20.40
N ARG A 225 -14.22 -29.16 -19.98
CA ARG A 225 -14.90 -29.57 -18.74
C ARG A 225 -15.23 -31.05 -18.74
N GLU A 226 -15.84 -31.56 -19.82
CA GLU A 226 -16.16 -32.99 -19.97
C GLU A 226 -14.91 -33.87 -19.93
N ALA A 227 -13.84 -33.44 -20.58
CA ALA A 227 -12.58 -34.16 -20.59
C ALA A 227 -11.95 -34.26 -19.17
N PHE A 228 -12.04 -33.21 -18.35
CA PHE A 228 -11.60 -33.24 -16.95
C PHE A 228 -12.45 -34.18 -16.09
N VAL A 229 -13.77 -34.12 -16.26
CA VAL A 229 -14.72 -35.05 -15.57
C VAL A 229 -14.41 -36.50 -15.94
N ASP A 230 -14.18 -36.79 -17.21
CA ASP A 230 -13.93 -38.17 -17.69
C ASP A 230 -12.58 -38.71 -17.22
N LYS A 231 -11.49 -37.94 -17.37
CA LYS A 231 -10.15 -38.40 -17.04
C LYS A 231 -9.83 -38.38 -15.55
N TYR A 232 -10.15 -37.28 -14.87
CA TYR A 232 -9.74 -37.08 -13.47
C TYR A 232 -10.87 -37.31 -12.46
N LYS A 233 -12.10 -37.61 -12.93
CA LYS A 233 -13.28 -37.88 -12.11
C LYS A 233 -13.63 -36.74 -11.15
N VAL A 234 -13.34 -35.50 -11.55
CA VAL A 234 -13.74 -34.29 -10.82
C VAL A 234 -15.21 -33.99 -11.07
N SER A 235 -15.88 -33.34 -10.09
CA SER A 235 -17.27 -32.90 -10.28
C SER A 235 -17.33 -31.74 -11.28
N LYS A 236 -18.47 -31.60 -11.97
CA LYS A 236 -18.71 -30.42 -12.82
C LYS A 236 -18.74 -29.14 -12.02
N ASP A 237 -19.15 -29.21 -10.77
CA ASP A 237 -19.22 -28.07 -9.84
C ASP A 237 -17.84 -27.65 -9.31
N ASP A 238 -16.84 -28.53 -9.40
CA ASP A 238 -15.44 -28.26 -9.03
C ASP A 238 -14.64 -27.63 -10.19
N ILE A 239 -15.29 -27.31 -11.32
CA ILE A 239 -14.67 -26.68 -12.49
C ILE A 239 -15.30 -25.33 -12.76
N ASN A 240 -14.59 -24.27 -12.41
CA ASN A 240 -14.97 -22.89 -12.66
C ASN A 240 -14.28 -22.35 -13.91
N ASN A 241 -15.04 -21.69 -14.80
CA ASN A 241 -14.52 -21.03 -15.98
C ASN A 241 -14.79 -19.55 -15.96
N GLU A 242 -13.76 -18.75 -16.14
CA GLU A 242 -13.84 -17.31 -16.32
C GLU A 242 -13.26 -16.97 -17.71
N ASN A 243 -13.94 -16.14 -18.47
CA ASN A 243 -13.49 -15.74 -19.82
C ASN A 243 -13.56 -14.22 -19.99
N ILE A 244 -12.42 -13.64 -20.40
CA ILE A 244 -12.29 -12.19 -20.63
C ILE A 244 -11.81 -11.98 -22.08
N SER A 245 -12.60 -11.24 -22.87
CA SER A 245 -12.19 -10.94 -24.23
C SER A 245 -10.98 -10.00 -24.27
N GLY A 246 -10.17 -10.09 -25.34
CA GLY A 246 -9.02 -9.21 -25.52
C GLY A 246 -9.36 -7.72 -25.56
N ALA A 247 -10.56 -7.35 -26.05
CA ALA A 247 -11.04 -5.97 -26.05
C ALA A 247 -11.26 -5.47 -24.62
N VAL A 248 -11.93 -6.26 -23.77
CA VAL A 248 -12.18 -5.93 -22.36
C VAL A 248 -10.88 -5.85 -21.59
N SER A 249 -9.96 -6.79 -21.79
CA SER A 249 -8.66 -6.75 -21.11
C SER A 249 -7.81 -5.55 -21.50
N GLY A 250 -7.86 -5.13 -22.77
CA GLY A 250 -7.22 -3.90 -23.23
C GLY A 250 -7.78 -2.64 -22.58
N GLU A 251 -9.11 -2.55 -22.44
CA GLU A 251 -9.78 -1.47 -21.73
C GLU A 251 -9.40 -1.45 -20.24
N MET A 252 -9.37 -2.62 -19.58
CA MET A 252 -8.99 -2.74 -18.18
C MET A 252 -7.54 -2.31 -17.92
N LYS A 253 -6.59 -2.68 -18.79
CA LYS A 253 -5.20 -2.20 -18.73
C LYS A 253 -5.11 -0.68 -18.85
N THR A 254 -5.80 -0.12 -19.81
CA THR A 254 -5.80 1.34 -20.05
C THR A 254 -6.38 2.07 -18.84
N SER A 255 -7.50 1.61 -18.32
CA SER A 255 -8.13 2.18 -17.11
C SER A 255 -7.21 2.09 -15.89
N ALA A 256 -6.52 0.96 -15.70
CA ALA A 256 -5.56 0.77 -14.63
C ALA A 256 -4.37 1.75 -14.73
N LEU A 257 -3.80 1.92 -15.92
CA LEU A 257 -2.72 2.88 -16.16
C LEU A 257 -3.18 4.32 -15.90
N MET A 258 -4.35 4.68 -16.40
CA MET A 258 -4.95 5.99 -16.18
C MET A 258 -5.22 6.26 -14.70
N ALA A 259 -5.65 5.25 -13.94
CA ALA A 259 -5.84 5.36 -12.49
C ALA A 259 -4.53 5.72 -11.78
N VAL A 260 -3.43 5.02 -12.07
CA VAL A 260 -2.12 5.28 -11.44
C VAL A 260 -1.63 6.69 -11.80
N ILE A 261 -1.72 7.08 -13.07
CA ILE A 261 -1.31 8.42 -13.53
C ILE A 261 -2.17 9.50 -12.87
N ALA A 262 -3.50 9.36 -12.90
CA ALA A 262 -4.41 10.32 -12.31
C ALA A 262 -4.19 10.49 -10.80
N ALA A 263 -4.05 9.38 -10.05
CA ALA A 263 -3.77 9.43 -8.63
C ALA A 263 -2.47 10.15 -8.34
N THR A 264 -1.38 9.81 -9.06
CA THR A 264 -0.07 10.43 -8.87
C THR A 264 -0.11 11.94 -9.14
N ILE A 265 -0.79 12.36 -10.22
CA ILE A 265 -0.96 13.78 -10.55
C ILE A 265 -1.79 14.50 -9.48
N CYS A 266 -2.94 13.94 -9.07
CA CYS A 266 -3.78 14.53 -8.03
C CYS A 266 -3.04 14.69 -6.70
N MET A 267 -2.27 13.69 -6.30
CA MET A 267 -1.45 13.74 -5.08
C MET A 267 -0.31 14.76 -5.20
N LEU A 268 0.37 14.83 -6.35
CA LEU A 268 1.40 15.84 -6.59
C LEU A 268 0.84 17.26 -6.48
N ILE A 269 -0.29 17.51 -7.13
CA ILE A 269 -0.98 18.81 -7.07
C ILE A 269 -1.37 19.13 -5.62
N TYR A 270 -1.93 18.17 -4.90
CA TYR A 270 -2.29 18.34 -3.50
C TYR A 270 -1.08 18.74 -2.64
N ILE A 271 0.05 18.03 -2.76
CA ILE A 271 1.27 18.32 -1.98
C ILE A 271 1.83 19.71 -2.32
N ILE A 272 1.87 20.08 -3.61
CA ILE A 272 2.39 21.39 -4.04
C ILE A 272 1.52 22.51 -3.45
N ILE A 273 0.20 22.39 -3.52
CA ILE A 273 -0.74 23.38 -2.96
C ILE A 273 -0.58 23.45 -1.44
N ARG A 274 -0.50 22.31 -0.78
CA ARG A 274 -0.43 22.20 0.68
C ARG A 274 0.84 22.78 1.27
N PHE A 275 1.98 22.50 0.66
CA PHE A 275 3.29 22.92 1.15
C PHE A 275 3.82 24.18 0.46
N ARG A 276 3.18 24.65 -0.60
CA ARG A 276 3.57 25.82 -1.39
C ARG A 276 5.04 25.79 -1.84
N ASN A 277 5.58 24.60 -2.05
CA ASN A 277 6.98 24.39 -2.43
C ASN A 277 7.10 23.13 -3.31
N VAL A 278 7.56 23.34 -4.54
CA VAL A 278 7.71 22.29 -5.54
C VAL A 278 8.72 21.22 -5.11
N ALA A 279 9.76 21.59 -4.32
CA ALA A 279 10.76 20.63 -3.86
C ALA A 279 10.16 19.56 -2.93
N PHE A 280 9.17 19.90 -2.10
CA PHE A 280 8.43 18.90 -1.31
C PHE A 280 7.67 17.95 -2.22
N GLY A 281 6.95 18.47 -3.22
CA GLY A 281 6.23 17.65 -4.18
C GLY A 281 7.14 16.72 -4.98
N ALA A 282 8.24 17.24 -5.51
CA ALA A 282 9.18 16.45 -6.30
C ALA A 282 9.83 15.32 -5.47
N SER A 283 10.24 15.60 -4.23
CA SER A 283 10.84 14.57 -3.36
C SER A 283 9.83 13.52 -2.94
N ALA A 284 8.57 13.89 -2.69
CA ALA A 284 7.50 12.94 -2.41
C ALA A 284 7.25 12.01 -3.60
N VAL A 285 7.09 12.55 -4.81
CA VAL A 285 6.86 11.74 -6.02
C VAL A 285 8.00 10.78 -6.30
N LEU A 286 9.26 11.22 -6.14
CA LEU A 286 10.41 10.32 -6.31
C LEU A 286 10.42 9.18 -5.29
N ALA A 287 10.04 9.45 -4.03
CA ALA A 287 9.90 8.41 -3.02
C ALA A 287 8.74 7.44 -3.35
N LEU A 288 7.62 7.94 -3.90
CA LEU A 288 6.52 7.07 -4.35
C LEU A 288 6.92 6.19 -5.54
N ILE A 289 7.64 6.75 -6.52
CA ILE A 289 8.18 5.95 -7.64
C ILE A 289 9.09 4.84 -7.11
N HIS A 290 9.95 5.17 -6.13
CA HIS A 290 10.79 4.17 -5.46
C HIS A 290 9.94 3.06 -4.83
N ASP A 291 8.89 3.39 -4.06
CA ASP A 291 8.05 2.41 -3.38
C ASP A 291 7.32 1.49 -4.37
N VAL A 292 6.78 2.07 -5.44
CA VAL A 292 6.15 1.32 -6.54
C VAL A 292 7.14 0.38 -7.22
N LEU A 293 8.38 0.82 -7.48
CA LEU A 293 9.41 -0.01 -8.11
C LEU A 293 9.85 -1.17 -7.20
N VAL A 294 9.95 -0.95 -5.89
CA VAL A 294 10.28 -2.02 -4.94
C VAL A 294 9.17 -3.07 -4.90
N VAL A 295 7.90 -2.66 -4.89
CA VAL A 295 6.78 -3.61 -4.93
C VAL A 295 6.68 -4.29 -6.30
N ALA A 296 6.94 -3.59 -7.40
CA ALA A 296 7.05 -4.21 -8.72
C ALA A 296 8.19 -5.26 -8.78
N THR A 297 9.30 -5.02 -8.06
CA THR A 297 10.37 -6.02 -7.89
C THR A 297 9.85 -7.29 -7.21
N LEU A 298 9.04 -7.16 -6.14
CA LEU A 298 8.41 -8.31 -5.50
C LEU A 298 7.59 -9.13 -6.51
N TYR A 299 6.73 -8.48 -7.31
CA TYR A 299 5.92 -9.17 -8.32
C TYR A 299 6.76 -9.86 -9.40
N ALA A 300 7.86 -9.24 -9.83
CA ALA A 300 8.77 -9.85 -10.81
C ALA A 300 9.49 -11.08 -10.25
N LEU A 301 9.90 -11.05 -8.97
CA LEU A 301 10.61 -12.15 -8.29
C LEU A 301 9.67 -13.32 -7.96
N THR A 302 8.49 -13.02 -7.43
CA THR A 302 7.55 -14.05 -6.96
C THR A 302 6.64 -14.58 -8.05
N ARG A 303 6.61 -13.93 -9.22
CA ARG A 303 5.67 -14.25 -10.31
C ARG A 303 4.19 -14.15 -9.89
N MET A 304 3.88 -13.30 -8.92
CA MET A 304 2.49 -13.00 -8.56
C MET A 304 1.76 -12.35 -9.74
N ASN A 305 0.46 -12.62 -9.85
CA ASN A 305 -0.37 -12.11 -10.93
C ASN A 305 -0.53 -10.59 -10.88
N VAL A 306 -0.12 -9.90 -11.94
CA VAL A 306 -0.33 -8.46 -12.12
C VAL A 306 -1.70 -8.24 -12.77
N GLY A 307 -2.66 -7.82 -11.97
CA GLY A 307 -4.04 -7.56 -12.37
C GLY A 307 -4.63 -6.37 -11.61
N ASN A 308 -5.93 -6.35 -11.49
CA ASN A 308 -6.66 -5.31 -10.77
C ASN A 308 -6.24 -5.22 -9.29
N THR A 309 -5.97 -6.36 -8.65
CA THR A 309 -5.47 -6.44 -7.27
C THR A 309 -4.13 -5.72 -7.11
N PHE A 310 -3.21 -5.87 -8.07
CA PHE A 310 -1.95 -5.13 -8.10
C PHE A 310 -2.17 -3.62 -8.09
N ILE A 311 -3.08 -3.11 -8.92
CA ILE A 311 -3.38 -1.68 -8.99
C ILE A 311 -3.95 -1.16 -7.65
N ALA A 312 -4.86 -1.92 -7.04
CA ALA A 312 -5.41 -1.57 -5.73
C ALA A 312 -4.32 -1.51 -4.66
N CYS A 313 -3.42 -2.51 -4.63
CA CYS A 313 -2.26 -2.51 -3.72
C CYS A 313 -1.36 -1.29 -3.95
N MET A 314 -1.01 -1.00 -5.22
CA MET A 314 -0.14 0.13 -5.56
C MET A 314 -0.74 1.47 -5.09
N LEU A 315 -2.00 1.74 -5.40
CA LEU A 315 -2.64 2.99 -5.01
C LEU A 315 -2.82 3.10 -3.48
N THR A 316 -3.05 1.97 -2.81
CA THR A 316 -3.10 1.92 -1.33
C THR A 316 -1.74 2.24 -0.72
N ILE A 317 -0.67 1.63 -1.22
CA ILE A 317 0.71 1.86 -0.75
C ILE A 317 1.12 3.31 -1.00
N VAL A 318 0.81 3.84 -2.17
CA VAL A 318 1.07 5.25 -2.52
C VAL A 318 0.34 6.19 -1.56
N GLY A 319 -0.95 5.95 -1.27
CA GLY A 319 -1.72 6.75 -0.32
C GLY A 319 -1.16 6.69 1.10
N TYR A 320 -0.73 5.52 1.55
CA TYR A 320 -0.13 5.34 2.88
C TYR A 320 1.27 5.95 2.99
N SER A 321 2.13 5.74 2.00
CA SER A 321 3.50 6.27 1.98
C SER A 321 3.53 7.79 1.96
N ILE A 322 2.61 8.43 1.22
CA ILE A 322 2.44 9.88 1.23
C ILE A 322 2.05 10.38 2.63
N ASN A 323 1.17 9.70 3.34
CA ASN A 323 0.79 10.10 4.69
C ASN A 323 2.03 10.19 5.61
N ALA A 324 2.87 9.15 5.63
CA ALA A 324 4.12 9.15 6.40
C ALA A 324 5.07 10.29 5.98
N THR A 325 5.15 10.57 4.68
CA THR A 325 5.95 11.66 4.11
C THR A 325 5.46 13.04 4.54
N ILE A 326 4.14 13.29 4.51
CA ILE A 326 3.52 14.55 4.92
C ILE A 326 3.85 14.89 6.39
N ILE A 327 3.85 13.89 7.27
CA ILE A 327 4.20 14.05 8.69
C ILE A 327 5.61 14.59 8.86
N ILE A 328 6.57 14.05 8.10
CA ILE A 328 7.97 14.48 8.14
C ILE A 328 8.10 15.90 7.55
N PHE A 329 7.42 16.18 6.44
CA PHE A 329 7.46 17.49 5.80
C PHE A 329 6.83 18.58 6.66
N ASP A 330 5.72 18.28 7.32
CA ASP A 330 5.08 19.23 8.25
C ASP A 330 6.02 19.55 9.41
N ARG A 331 6.74 18.56 9.94
CA ARG A 331 7.74 18.77 10.99
C ARG A 331 8.96 19.54 10.50
N ILE A 332 9.43 19.29 9.27
CA ILE A 332 10.52 20.07 8.67
C ILE A 332 10.08 21.54 8.53
N ARG A 333 8.86 21.78 8.05
CA ARG A 333 8.32 23.14 7.90
C ARG A 333 8.17 23.86 9.25
N GLU A 334 7.67 23.16 10.29
CA GLU A 334 7.55 23.68 11.64
C GLU A 334 8.93 24.09 12.20
N ASN A 335 9.91 23.18 12.13
CA ASN A 335 11.27 23.46 12.62
C ASN A 335 12.01 24.53 11.78
N LEU A 336 11.70 24.68 10.49
CA LEU A 336 12.24 25.76 9.65
C LEU A 336 11.69 27.13 10.07
N ALA A 337 10.41 27.21 10.46
CA ALA A 337 9.81 28.44 10.96
C ALA A 337 10.41 28.87 12.30
N GLU A 338 10.88 27.92 13.12
CA GLU A 338 11.53 28.14 14.43
C GLU A 338 13.07 28.21 14.34
N LYS A 339 13.64 28.28 13.12
CA LYS A 339 15.09 28.28 12.86
C LYS A 339 15.79 29.38 13.67
N ARG A 340 16.80 29.02 14.48
CA ARG A 340 17.62 29.92 15.26
C ARG A 340 18.91 30.28 14.52
N ARG A 341 19.56 31.34 14.98
CA ARG A 341 20.88 31.78 14.46
C ARG A 341 21.91 30.68 14.75
N GLY A 342 22.50 30.08 13.69
CA GLY A 342 23.45 28.96 13.80
C GLY A 342 22.87 27.59 13.40
N ASP A 343 21.54 27.44 13.27
CA ASP A 343 20.96 26.18 12.80
C ASP A 343 21.18 26.04 11.29
N THR A 344 21.79 24.94 10.87
CA THR A 344 21.88 24.56 9.46
C THR A 344 20.61 23.83 9.01
N VAL A 345 20.30 23.87 7.71
CA VAL A 345 19.17 23.13 7.16
C VAL A 345 19.33 21.62 7.39
N ALA A 346 20.56 21.11 7.32
CA ALA A 346 20.88 19.71 7.62
C ALA A 346 20.47 19.33 9.04
N MET A 347 20.84 20.14 10.04
CA MET A 347 20.45 19.90 11.45
C MET A 347 18.95 19.91 11.64
N ILE A 348 18.23 20.80 10.93
CA ILE A 348 16.76 20.88 11.00
C ILE A 348 16.12 19.62 10.43
N VAL A 349 16.62 19.10 9.30
CA VAL A 349 16.10 17.87 8.69
C VAL A 349 16.34 16.68 9.62
N ASP A 350 17.57 16.49 10.13
CA ASP A 350 17.92 15.40 11.04
C ASP A 350 17.05 15.46 12.33
N LYS A 351 16.87 16.67 12.90
CA LYS A 351 16.01 16.92 14.04
C LYS A 351 14.55 16.53 13.74
N SER A 352 14.03 16.95 12.59
CA SER A 352 12.64 16.70 12.19
C SER A 352 12.35 15.22 12.01
N ILE A 353 13.25 14.50 11.32
CA ILE A 353 13.15 13.05 11.16
C ILE A 353 13.25 12.35 12.53
N THR A 354 14.19 12.76 13.40
CA THR A 354 14.32 12.20 14.76
C THR A 354 13.04 12.37 15.58
N GLN A 355 12.43 13.54 15.52
CA GLN A 355 11.21 13.85 16.27
C GLN A 355 10.00 13.03 15.79
N THR A 356 9.92 12.74 14.49
CA THR A 356 8.82 11.98 13.89
C THR A 356 9.08 10.47 13.85
N PHE A 357 10.32 10.02 14.05
CA PHE A 357 10.76 8.63 13.88
C PHE A 357 9.90 7.62 14.64
N SER A 358 9.75 7.79 15.97
CA SER A 358 8.94 6.86 16.79
C SER A 358 7.50 6.79 16.33
N ARG A 359 6.93 7.91 15.93
CA ARG A 359 5.58 7.98 15.42
C ARG A 359 5.46 7.21 14.12
N SER A 360 6.32 7.48 13.12
CA SER A 360 6.32 6.78 11.84
C SER A 360 6.49 5.26 12.00
N ILE A 361 7.34 4.81 12.92
CA ILE A 361 7.49 3.38 13.20
C ILE A 361 6.23 2.81 13.86
N ASN A 362 5.69 3.47 14.88
CA ASN A 362 4.51 2.95 15.60
C ASN A 362 3.29 2.86 14.67
N THR A 363 3.04 3.86 13.83
CA THR A 363 1.92 3.85 12.88
C THR A 363 2.09 2.75 11.83
N THR A 364 3.31 2.55 11.33
CA THR A 364 3.59 1.46 10.40
C THR A 364 3.41 0.10 11.07
N VAL A 365 3.90 -0.08 12.29
CA VAL A 365 3.77 -1.35 13.03
C VAL A 365 2.31 -1.68 13.32
N THR A 366 1.50 -0.71 13.76
CA THR A 366 0.07 -0.94 14.01
C THR A 366 -0.69 -1.38 12.76
N THR A 367 -0.46 -0.72 11.62
CA THR A 367 -1.06 -1.12 10.35
C THR A 367 -0.50 -2.45 9.86
N LEU A 368 0.81 -2.68 10.00
CA LEU A 368 1.47 -3.92 9.61
C LEU A 368 0.92 -5.12 10.38
N ILE A 369 0.68 -5.01 11.69
CA ILE A 369 0.06 -6.07 12.49
C ILE A 369 -1.29 -6.46 11.90
N MET A 370 -2.15 -5.50 11.55
CA MET A 370 -3.46 -5.78 10.96
C MET A 370 -3.35 -6.51 9.61
N VAL A 371 -2.44 -6.07 8.74
CA VAL A 371 -2.25 -6.69 7.42
C VAL A 371 -1.57 -8.06 7.53
N VAL A 372 -0.66 -8.26 8.49
CA VAL A 372 -0.05 -9.58 8.76
C VAL A 372 -1.09 -10.57 9.29
N VAL A 373 -1.97 -10.16 10.20
CA VAL A 373 -3.09 -11.01 10.65
C VAL A 373 -3.97 -11.38 9.46
N LEU A 374 -4.29 -10.41 8.59
CA LEU A 374 -5.06 -10.65 7.38
C LEU A 374 -4.35 -11.63 6.42
N PHE A 375 -3.03 -11.55 6.30
CA PHE A 375 -2.22 -12.47 5.50
C PHE A 375 -2.23 -13.89 6.06
N ILE A 376 -2.11 -14.05 7.38
CA ILE A 376 -2.07 -15.38 8.03
C ILE A 376 -3.44 -16.05 8.00
N MET A 377 -4.50 -15.31 8.31
CA MET A 377 -5.85 -15.85 8.46
C MET A 377 -6.69 -15.79 7.19
N GLY A 378 -6.23 -15.06 6.16
CA GLY A 378 -6.97 -14.86 4.93
C GLY A 378 -6.93 -16.07 4.00
N VAL A 379 -7.95 -16.18 3.14
CA VAL A 379 -7.97 -17.10 1.99
C VAL A 379 -6.97 -16.64 0.93
N SER A 380 -6.66 -17.49 -0.06
CA SER A 380 -5.63 -17.25 -1.08
C SER A 380 -5.71 -15.87 -1.74
N SER A 381 -6.89 -15.43 -2.17
CA SER A 381 -7.10 -14.11 -2.78
C SER A 381 -6.77 -12.94 -1.83
N VAL A 382 -7.02 -13.12 -0.52
CA VAL A 382 -6.70 -12.11 0.50
C VAL A 382 -5.20 -12.10 0.79
N ARG A 383 -4.54 -13.24 0.75
CA ARG A 383 -3.08 -13.34 0.90
C ARG A 383 -2.34 -12.68 -0.26
N GLU A 384 -2.81 -12.88 -1.50
CA GLU A 384 -2.26 -12.21 -2.71
C GLU A 384 -2.37 -10.69 -2.62
N PHE A 385 -3.42 -10.17 -1.98
CA PHE A 385 -3.58 -8.74 -1.72
C PHE A 385 -2.70 -8.26 -0.56
N SER A 386 -2.61 -9.03 0.52
CA SER A 386 -1.95 -8.61 1.76
C SER A 386 -0.43 -8.59 1.66
N LEU A 387 0.18 -9.55 0.97
CA LEU A 387 1.64 -9.65 0.87
C LEU A 387 2.30 -8.42 0.23
N PRO A 388 1.83 -7.91 -0.94
CA PRO A 388 2.36 -6.68 -1.50
C PRO A 388 2.18 -5.46 -0.60
N ILE A 389 1.07 -5.39 0.14
CA ILE A 389 0.83 -4.30 1.10
C ILE A 389 1.82 -4.37 2.26
N ILE A 390 2.12 -5.55 2.80
CA ILE A 390 3.15 -5.72 3.85
C ILE A 390 4.48 -5.16 3.37
N VAL A 391 4.94 -5.58 2.19
CA VAL A 391 6.20 -5.08 1.62
C VAL A 391 6.14 -3.58 1.34
N GLY A 392 5.03 -3.09 0.81
CA GLY A 392 4.82 -1.67 0.54
C GLY A 392 4.78 -0.80 1.80
N LEU A 393 4.18 -1.27 2.90
CA LEU A 393 4.19 -0.57 4.19
C LEU A 393 5.60 -0.44 4.75
N ILE A 394 6.39 -1.52 4.72
CA ILE A 394 7.79 -1.53 5.16
C ILE A 394 8.62 -0.59 4.29
N CYS A 395 8.45 -0.68 2.96
CA CYS A 395 9.13 0.16 2.01
C CYS A 395 8.76 1.65 2.18
N GLY A 396 7.48 1.98 2.35
CA GLY A 396 6.99 3.34 2.56
C GLY A 396 7.48 3.95 3.87
N ALA A 397 7.58 3.17 4.96
CA ALA A 397 8.21 3.62 6.19
C ALA A 397 9.71 3.91 6.00
N TYR A 398 10.40 3.04 5.29
CA TYR A 398 11.80 3.23 4.96
C TYR A 398 12.00 4.45 4.07
N SER A 399 11.25 4.61 2.99
CA SER A 399 11.40 5.70 2.03
C SER A 399 11.07 7.04 2.65
N SER A 400 10.01 7.14 3.46
CA SER A 400 9.65 8.38 4.14
C SER A 400 10.74 8.83 5.11
N ILE A 401 11.32 7.92 5.91
CA ILE A 401 12.35 8.23 6.90
C ILE A 401 13.72 8.50 6.25
N CYS A 402 14.16 7.63 5.32
CA CYS A 402 15.54 7.63 4.82
C CYS A 402 15.72 8.36 3.49
N ILE A 403 14.67 8.47 2.67
CA ILE A 403 14.76 8.98 1.30
C ILE A 403 14.12 10.37 1.19
N THR A 404 12.86 10.52 1.59
CA THR A 404 12.06 11.70 1.26
C THR A 404 12.62 12.99 1.83
N GLY A 405 12.90 13.04 3.14
CA GLY A 405 13.46 14.23 3.80
C GLY A 405 14.86 14.58 3.31
N THR A 406 15.66 13.55 3.02
CA THR A 406 17.03 13.71 2.52
C THR A 406 17.07 14.17 1.07
N LEU A 407 16.15 13.71 0.20
CA LEU A 407 15.98 14.22 -1.17
C LEU A 407 15.54 15.68 -1.17
N TRP A 408 14.58 16.04 -0.33
CA TRP A 408 14.16 17.43 -0.19
C TRP A 408 15.35 18.32 0.18
N TYR A 409 16.17 17.90 1.14
CA TYR A 409 17.39 18.63 1.51
C TYR A 409 18.32 18.84 0.32
N LEU A 410 18.56 17.81 -0.49
CA LEU A 410 19.41 17.92 -1.69
C LEU A 410 18.87 18.95 -2.68
N PHE A 411 17.56 19.07 -2.86
CA PHE A 411 16.96 20.05 -3.77
C PHE A 411 17.07 21.49 -3.27
N VAL A 412 17.01 21.70 -1.96
CA VAL A 412 16.96 23.05 -1.40
C VAL A 412 18.28 23.54 -0.83
N LYS A 413 19.26 22.65 -0.60
CA LYS A 413 20.56 22.97 0.00
C LYS A 413 21.20 24.22 -0.58
N LYS A 414 21.37 24.30 -1.90
CA LYS A 414 22.00 25.43 -2.57
C LYS A 414 21.25 26.77 -2.40
N LYS A 415 19.94 26.74 -2.13
CA LYS A 415 19.09 27.92 -2.02
C LYS A 415 18.96 28.42 -0.58
N LEU A 416 19.02 27.54 0.40
CA LEU A 416 18.77 27.86 1.81
C LEU A 416 20.08 27.99 2.63
N GLU A 417 21.21 27.54 2.11
CA GLU A 417 22.53 27.69 2.73
C GLU A 417 23.29 28.92 2.18
N LYS A 418 22.73 29.63 1.18
CA LYS A 418 23.16 30.97 0.77
C LYS A 418 22.44 32.02 1.63
#